data_d64a9028044f6f7218a9757e08be99ca
#
_entry.id   d64a9028044f6f7218a9757e08be99ca
#
_cell.length_a   1.000
_cell.length_b   1.000
_cell.length_c   1.000
_cell.angle_alpha   90.00
_cell.angle_beta   90.00
_cell.angle_gamma   90.00
#
_symmetry.space_group_name_H-M   'P 1'
#
loop_
_entity.id
_entity.type
_entity.pdbx_description
1 polymer ?
#
loop_
_entity_poly.entity_id
_entity_poly.type
_entity_poly.pdbx_seq_one_letter_code
_entity_poly.pdbx_strand_id
1 'polypeptide(L)'
;MHNTLEFKTYIYSGTLASACESFVREKRAVGCLYNTEAKRLSEFSRFALAFDCPENTLTKEIVQAWIAKRSAESDKNQYARFSLISQFAKYMERVGYSAYIPSR
;
A
#
# COMPACT_ATOMS: atom_id res chain seq x y z
N MET A 1 -22.54 -21.24 -16.50
CA MET A 1 -21.98 -20.66 -15.32
C MET A 1 -20.95 -19.62 -15.67
N HIS A 2 -20.72 -18.80 -14.83
CA HIS A 2 -19.76 -17.74 -15.09
C HIS A 2 -19.07 -17.38 -13.80
N ASN A 3 -17.87 -16.94 -13.95
CA ASN A 3 -17.13 -16.42 -12.84
C ASN A 3 -17.39 -14.95 -12.72
N THR A 4 -17.84 -14.57 -11.56
CA THR A 4 -17.95 -13.15 -11.27
C THR A 4 -16.69 -12.74 -10.54
N LEU A 5 -15.86 -11.96 -11.21
CA LEU A 5 -14.69 -11.39 -10.58
C LEU A 5 -15.11 -10.10 -9.90
N GLU A 6 -15.13 -10.12 -8.60
CA GLU A 6 -15.59 -8.97 -7.84
C GLU A 6 -14.44 -8.21 -7.23
N PHE A 7 -14.50 -6.91 -7.35
CA PHE A 7 -13.60 -6.02 -6.62
C PHE A 7 -14.06 -5.98 -5.16
N LYS A 8 -13.18 -6.41 -4.26
CA LYS A 8 -13.47 -6.32 -2.84
C LYS A 8 -13.13 -4.93 -2.34
N THR A 9 -13.98 -4.42 -1.48
CA THR A 9 -13.83 -3.08 -0.93
C THR A 9 -13.23 -3.14 0.46
N TYR A 10 -12.22 -2.32 0.70
CA TYR A 10 -11.57 -2.24 2.00
C TYR A 10 -11.56 -0.81 2.49
N ILE A 11 -11.47 -0.64 3.80
CA ILE A 11 -11.43 0.67 4.43
C ILE A 11 -9.97 1.07 4.59
N TYR A 12 -9.65 2.28 4.16
CA TYR A 12 -8.33 2.86 4.34
C TYR A 12 -8.43 3.95 5.40
N SER A 13 -7.43 4.03 6.26
CA SER A 13 -7.48 4.88 7.45
C SER A 13 -6.42 5.96 7.42
N GLY A 14 -6.68 7.07 8.12
CA GLY A 14 -5.70 8.08 8.42
C GLY A 14 -5.24 8.91 7.23
N THR A 15 -4.05 9.47 7.35
CA THR A 15 -3.54 10.46 6.40
C THR A 15 -3.18 9.89 5.04
N LEU A 16 -3.11 8.57 4.92
CA LEU A 16 -2.81 7.91 3.64
C LEU A 16 -4.04 7.30 2.98
N ALA A 17 -5.22 7.46 3.58
CA ALA A 17 -6.44 6.82 3.08
C ALA A 17 -6.75 7.21 1.64
N SER A 18 -6.75 8.50 1.36
CA SER A 18 -7.08 9.02 0.04
C SER A 18 -6.12 8.51 -1.02
N ALA A 19 -4.82 8.52 -0.71
CA ALA A 19 -3.80 8.03 -1.66
C ALA A 19 -3.96 6.54 -1.91
N CYS A 20 -4.24 5.75 -0.87
CA CYS A 20 -4.47 4.31 -1.03
C CYS A 20 -5.66 4.03 -1.94
N GLU A 21 -6.76 4.74 -1.72
CA GLU A 21 -7.97 4.57 -2.53
C GLU A 21 -7.70 4.89 -3.99
N SER A 22 -7.02 5.99 -4.24
CA SER A 22 -6.72 6.42 -5.60
C SER A 22 -5.78 5.46 -6.31
N PHE A 23 -4.78 4.95 -5.58
CA PHE A 23 -3.84 3.98 -6.14
C PHE A 23 -4.54 2.68 -6.55
N VAL A 24 -5.39 2.15 -5.67
CA VAL A 24 -6.13 0.92 -5.97
C VAL A 24 -7.07 1.15 -7.15
N ARG A 25 -7.73 2.30 -7.18
CA ARG A 25 -8.63 2.66 -8.29
C ARG A 25 -7.87 2.67 -9.61
N GLU A 26 -6.66 3.24 -9.63
CA GLU A 26 -5.85 3.28 -10.84
C GLU A 26 -5.49 1.87 -11.32
N LYS A 27 -5.08 0.98 -10.40
CA LYS A 27 -4.74 -0.39 -10.76
C LYS A 27 -5.92 -1.14 -11.33
N ARG A 28 -7.09 -0.95 -10.74
CA ARG A 28 -8.30 -1.62 -11.20
C ARG A 28 -8.78 -1.08 -12.54
N ALA A 29 -8.55 0.21 -12.79
CA ALA A 29 -8.95 0.83 -14.05
C ALA A 29 -8.19 0.24 -15.24
N VAL A 30 -6.97 -0.27 -15.02
CA VAL A 30 -6.19 -0.90 -16.09
C VAL A 30 -6.33 -2.42 -16.09
N GLY A 31 -7.32 -2.95 -15.38
CA GLY A 31 -7.66 -4.36 -15.47
C GLY A 31 -7.18 -5.26 -14.35
N CYS A 32 -6.50 -4.72 -13.35
CA CYS A 32 -6.05 -5.53 -12.22
C CYS A 32 -7.19 -5.74 -11.23
N LEU A 33 -7.39 -6.96 -10.76
CA LEU A 33 -8.37 -7.21 -9.71
C LEU A 33 -7.91 -6.61 -8.38
N TYR A 34 -6.67 -6.84 -8.03
CA TYR A 34 -5.95 -6.17 -6.95
C TYR A 34 -6.55 -6.36 -5.56
N ASN A 35 -7.26 -7.47 -5.33
CA ASN A 35 -7.93 -7.67 -4.04
C ASN A 35 -6.95 -7.92 -2.89
N THR A 36 -5.94 -8.75 -3.12
CA THR A 36 -4.95 -9.05 -2.08
C THR A 36 -4.15 -7.79 -1.73
N GLU A 37 -3.74 -7.06 -2.75
CA GLU A 37 -2.96 -5.84 -2.56
C GLU A 37 -3.79 -4.75 -1.88
N ALA A 38 -5.06 -4.62 -2.26
CA ALA A 38 -5.95 -3.66 -1.63
C ALA A 38 -6.11 -3.96 -0.14
N LYS A 39 -6.22 -5.23 0.23
CA LYS A 39 -6.31 -5.62 1.63
C LYS A 39 -5.02 -5.26 2.38
N ARG A 40 -3.87 -5.52 1.76
CA ARG A 40 -2.59 -5.17 2.37
C ARG A 40 -2.43 -3.67 2.56
N LEU A 41 -2.89 -2.89 1.60
CA LEU A 41 -2.84 -1.43 1.72
C LEU A 41 -3.76 -0.93 2.83
N SER A 42 -4.93 -1.58 2.99
CA SER A 42 -5.81 -1.25 4.10
C SER A 42 -5.09 -1.49 5.44
N GLU A 43 -4.41 -2.62 5.56
CA GLU A 43 -3.63 -2.95 6.75
C GLU A 43 -2.48 -1.95 6.95
N PHE A 44 -1.81 -1.58 5.85
CA PHE A 44 -0.73 -0.60 5.91
C PHE A 44 -1.24 0.76 6.40
N SER A 45 -2.38 1.20 5.90
CA SER A 45 -2.92 2.49 6.31
C SER A 45 -3.26 2.52 7.80
N ARG A 46 -3.73 1.39 8.36
CA ARG A 46 -3.94 1.26 9.80
C ARG A 46 -2.64 1.26 10.57
N PHE A 47 -1.64 0.53 10.06
CA PHE A 47 -0.31 0.51 10.66
C PHE A 47 0.26 1.91 10.75
N ALA A 48 0.06 2.70 9.72
CA ALA A 48 0.58 4.06 9.66
C ALA A 48 -0.05 4.99 10.69
N LEU A 49 -1.21 4.63 11.25
CA LEU A 49 -1.83 5.44 12.29
C LEU A 49 -0.98 5.58 13.54
N ALA A 50 -0.07 4.63 13.77
CA ALA A 50 0.83 4.68 14.92
C ALA A 50 1.96 5.70 14.73
N PHE A 51 2.06 6.29 13.55
CA PHE A 51 3.13 7.23 13.22
C PHE A 51 2.54 8.62 13.01
N ASP A 52 3.33 9.63 13.33
CA ASP A 52 2.92 11.01 13.17
C ASP A 52 3.37 11.47 11.77
N CYS A 53 2.49 11.31 10.78
CA CYS A 53 2.84 11.70 9.42
C CYS A 53 1.83 12.69 8.87
N PRO A 54 2.31 13.68 8.11
CA PRO A 54 1.42 14.66 7.48
C PRO A 54 0.52 14.02 6.43
N GLU A 55 -0.54 14.73 6.09
CA GLU A 55 -1.50 14.29 5.08
C GLU A 55 -0.77 13.99 3.77
N ASN A 56 -1.09 12.84 3.17
CA ASN A 56 -0.54 12.42 1.88
C ASN A 56 0.99 12.44 1.83
N THR A 57 1.62 12.08 2.94
CA THR A 57 3.07 12.00 3.03
C THR A 57 3.48 10.60 3.47
N LEU A 58 4.33 9.95 2.71
CA LEU A 58 4.83 8.62 3.03
C LEU A 58 6.25 8.74 3.54
N THR A 59 6.42 8.69 4.86
CA THR A 59 7.70 8.95 5.49
C THR A 59 8.62 7.73 5.44
N LYS A 60 9.91 7.98 5.51
CA LYS A 60 10.92 6.93 5.58
C LYS A 60 10.69 6.01 6.77
N GLU A 61 10.32 6.59 7.93
CA GLU A 61 10.10 5.82 9.14
C GLU A 61 8.99 4.79 8.99
N ILE A 62 7.86 5.21 8.41
CA ILE A 62 6.74 4.31 8.20
C ILE A 62 7.11 3.20 7.23
N VAL A 63 7.76 3.56 6.12
CA VAL A 63 8.14 2.60 5.10
C VAL A 63 9.11 1.57 5.65
N GLN A 64 10.15 2.02 6.33
CA GLN A 64 11.15 1.11 6.86
C GLN A 64 10.59 0.20 7.95
N ALA A 65 9.70 0.72 8.79
CA ALA A 65 9.04 -0.10 9.79
C ALA A 65 8.14 -1.17 9.15
N TRP A 66 7.46 -0.81 8.06
CA TRP A 66 6.56 -1.74 7.38
C TRP A 66 7.30 -2.86 6.65
N ILE A 67 8.44 -2.53 6.01
CA ILE A 67 9.15 -3.53 5.21
C ILE A 67 10.11 -4.40 6.03
N ALA A 68 10.31 -4.09 7.30
CA ALA A 68 11.17 -4.89 8.16
C ALA A 68 10.62 -6.32 8.26
N LYS A 69 11.52 -7.29 8.22
CA LYS A 69 11.12 -8.69 8.27
C LYS A 69 10.48 -9.00 9.62
N ARG A 70 9.34 -9.67 9.57
CA ARG A 70 8.61 -10.05 10.77
C ARG A 70 9.06 -11.40 11.27
N SER A 71 8.81 -11.67 12.55
CA SER A 71 9.13 -12.94 13.15
C SER A 71 8.43 -14.07 12.39
N ALA A 72 9.18 -15.13 12.06
CA ALA A 72 8.68 -16.30 11.34
C ALA A 72 8.11 -16.01 9.96
N GLU A 73 8.40 -14.83 9.39
CA GLU A 73 7.93 -14.49 8.05
C GLU A 73 8.86 -15.06 7.00
N SER A 74 8.29 -15.56 5.90
CA SER A 74 9.09 -16.02 4.77
C SER A 74 9.67 -14.83 4.01
N ASP A 75 10.79 -15.06 3.31
CA ASP A 75 11.38 -14.05 2.46
C ASP A 75 10.42 -13.63 1.35
N LYS A 76 9.65 -14.59 0.82
CA LYS A 76 8.68 -14.31 -0.22
C LYS A 76 7.60 -13.36 0.25
N ASN A 77 7.10 -13.56 1.46
CA ASN A 77 6.07 -12.69 1.99
C ASN A 77 6.61 -11.29 2.28
N GLN A 78 7.82 -11.21 2.83
CA GLN A 78 8.45 -9.92 3.05
C GLN A 78 8.65 -9.17 1.73
N TYR A 79 9.10 -9.88 0.70
CA TYR A 79 9.31 -9.26 -0.61
C TYR A 79 8.00 -8.74 -1.19
N ALA A 80 6.90 -9.48 -1.00
CA ALA A 80 5.60 -9.04 -1.49
C ALA A 80 5.18 -7.72 -0.82
N ARG A 81 5.42 -7.59 0.49
CA ARG A 81 5.12 -6.35 1.21
C ARG A 81 6.01 -5.21 0.74
N PHE A 82 7.30 -5.50 0.54
CA PHE A 82 8.24 -4.51 0.02
C PHE A 82 7.83 -4.03 -1.37
N SER A 83 7.52 -4.97 -2.25
CA SER A 83 7.17 -4.64 -3.63
C SER A 83 5.92 -3.76 -3.71
N LEU A 84 4.92 -4.09 -2.93
CA LEU A 84 3.69 -3.31 -2.92
C LEU A 84 3.92 -1.89 -2.44
N ILE A 85 4.65 -1.73 -1.33
CA ILE A 85 4.86 -0.39 -0.79
C ILE A 85 5.77 0.44 -1.70
N SER A 86 6.72 -0.22 -2.39
CA SER A 86 7.57 0.45 -3.35
C SER A 86 6.74 1.01 -4.52
N GLN A 87 5.80 0.22 -5.02
CA GLN A 87 4.92 0.66 -6.09
C GLN A 87 4.00 1.79 -5.64
N PHE A 88 3.49 1.69 -4.43
CA PHE A 88 2.64 2.73 -3.87
C PHE A 88 3.42 4.04 -3.68
N ALA A 89 4.66 3.95 -3.19
CA ALA A 89 5.52 5.13 -3.02
C ALA A 89 5.79 5.82 -4.36
N LYS A 90 6.06 5.02 -5.39
CA LYS A 90 6.30 5.58 -6.73
C LYS A 90 5.05 6.24 -7.29
N TYR A 91 3.89 5.65 -7.03
CA TYR A 91 2.62 6.28 -7.42
C TYR A 91 2.45 7.63 -6.74
N MET A 92 2.67 7.67 -5.42
CA MET A 92 2.51 8.92 -4.67
C MET A 92 3.41 10.01 -5.22
N GLU A 93 4.67 9.66 -5.50
CA GLU A 93 5.62 10.64 -6.05
C GLU A 93 5.16 11.11 -7.43
N ARG A 94 4.69 10.19 -8.26
CA ARG A 94 4.22 10.52 -9.61
C ARG A 94 3.05 11.49 -9.60
N VAL A 95 2.15 11.36 -8.63
CA VAL A 95 0.99 12.26 -8.55
C VAL A 95 1.26 13.51 -7.72
N GLY A 96 2.49 13.71 -7.28
CA GLY A 96 2.88 14.97 -6.67
C GLY A 96 2.97 14.99 -5.15
N TYR A 97 2.83 13.83 -4.49
CA TYR A 97 2.96 13.74 -3.05
C TYR A 97 4.41 13.45 -2.65
N SER A 98 4.73 13.75 -1.40
CA SER A 98 6.05 13.44 -0.85
C SER A 98 6.07 11.97 -0.40
N ALA A 99 7.01 11.21 -0.93
CA ALA A 99 7.07 9.79 -0.60
C ALA A 99 8.52 9.29 -0.60
N TYR A 100 8.85 8.50 0.42
CA TYR A 100 10.11 7.79 0.48
C TYR A 100 9.98 6.49 -0.29
N ILE A 101 10.82 6.30 -1.31
CA ILE A 101 10.80 5.08 -2.12
C ILE A 101 11.88 4.15 -1.59
N PRO A 102 11.52 2.98 -1.06
CA PRO A 102 12.53 2.06 -0.52
C PRO A 102 13.32 1.39 -1.62
N SER A 103 14.53 0.98 -1.28
CA SER A 103 15.37 0.17 -2.17
C SER A 103 15.84 -1.07 -1.41
N ARG A 104 16.09 -2.12 -2.16
CA ARG A 104 16.62 -3.36 -1.58
C ARG A 104 18.11 -3.41 -1.62
#